data_fa93c0efe871d5a1506262a70019972e
#
_entry.id   fa93c0efe871d5a1506262a70019972e
#
_cell.length_a   1.000
_cell.length_b   1.000
_cell.length_c   1.000
_cell.angle_alpha   90.00
_cell.angle_beta   90.00
_cell.angle_gamma   90.00
#
_symmetry.space_group_name_H-M   'P 1'
#
loop_
_entity.id
_entity.type
_entity.pdbx_description
1 polymer ?
#
loop_
_entity_poly.entity_id
_entity_poly.type
_entity_poly.pdbx_seq_one_letter_code
_entity_poly.pdbx_strand_id
1 'polypeptide(L)'
;LLLMAKLESILDNDFYKFTMQYAVIKLFPRAKAKYQFINRGKHQYPDGFGEKLKEAIQELGKLKLSREEKNFFAETCPYIDPTYFDFLQGYRYDPDEVTVTQEGPELTVKIEGYWYRTILWEVPIMSLICQLYYETTGVQRVSDEEVAAIVEGKMQKYDKLDITIADFGTRRRHSYTVHDLVIKTLKNHNSKTFIGTSNVYLAMKYQTKPIGTHAHEWFMFHAAKFGYKMANLLGLENWADVYRGDLGIALSDTYTTEAFFKQFDKKLTKLFDGMRHDSGDAIEFAQKTINHYISKGIDPNSKTIIFSDGLDYNKVERIVNFCKGKIGISFGIGTDFTNDVRLERMNIVLKMTETLPEDGEWTPVIKLSDEAMKHTGD
;
A
#
# COMPACT_ATOMS: atom_id res chain seq x y z
N LEU A 1 -1.10 21.78 24.83
CA LEU A 1 -1.92 20.65 24.38
C LEU A 1 -1.10 19.91 23.32
N LEU A 2 -0.55 18.77 23.70
CA LEU A 2 0.08 17.85 22.73
C LEU A 2 -1.01 17.44 21.74
N LEU A 3 -0.83 17.80 20.48
CA LEU A 3 -1.61 17.25 19.39
C LEU A 3 -1.31 15.74 19.34
N MET A 4 -2.22 14.95 19.86
CA MET A 4 -2.11 13.50 19.76
C MET A 4 -2.25 13.08 18.29
N ALA A 5 -1.46 12.12 17.86
CA ALA A 5 -1.58 11.52 16.53
C ALA A 5 -3.03 11.12 16.28
N LYS A 6 -3.60 11.59 15.18
CA LYS A 6 -5.02 11.42 14.88
C LYS A 6 -5.22 11.30 13.38
N LEU A 7 -6.09 10.39 12.99
CA LEU A 7 -6.61 10.36 11.62
C LEU A 7 -7.89 11.18 11.54
N GLU A 8 -8.08 11.90 10.45
CA GLU A 8 -9.24 12.76 10.22
C GLU A 8 -10.38 12.04 9.49
N SER A 9 -10.08 10.94 8.81
CA SER A 9 -11.02 10.28 7.91
C SER A 9 -10.77 8.77 7.82
N ILE A 10 -11.85 8.01 7.59
CA ILE A 10 -11.74 6.62 7.16
C ILE A 10 -10.96 6.50 5.85
N LEU A 11 -11.07 7.50 4.97
CA LEU A 11 -10.36 7.53 3.68
C LEU A 11 -8.87 7.87 3.80
N ASP A 12 -8.37 8.25 4.99
CA ASP A 12 -6.93 8.37 5.24
C ASP A 12 -6.30 6.99 5.34
N ASN A 13 -6.26 6.32 4.19
CA ASN A 13 -5.85 4.94 4.01
C ASN A 13 -5.45 4.75 2.54
N ASP A 14 -4.80 3.65 2.24
CA ASP A 14 -4.37 3.35 0.88
C ASP A 14 -5.51 2.76 0.04
N PHE A 15 -5.63 3.24 -1.18
CA PHE A 15 -6.69 2.86 -2.11
C PHE A 15 -6.82 1.35 -2.30
N TYR A 16 -5.70 0.63 -2.39
CA TYR A 16 -5.71 -0.83 -2.57
C TYR A 16 -6.33 -1.59 -1.38
N LYS A 17 -6.42 -1.00 -0.21
CA LYS A 17 -7.12 -1.60 0.93
C LYS A 17 -8.64 -1.63 0.70
N PHE A 18 -9.18 -0.59 0.14
CA PHE A 18 -10.61 -0.51 -0.21
C PHE A 18 -10.95 -1.41 -1.40
N THR A 19 -10.10 -1.45 -2.42
CA THR A 19 -10.31 -2.31 -3.58
C THR A 19 -10.27 -3.79 -3.21
N MET A 20 -9.35 -4.18 -2.33
CA MET A 20 -9.31 -5.54 -1.77
C MET A 20 -10.50 -5.81 -0.84
N GLN A 21 -10.90 -4.85 0.00
CA GLN A 21 -12.07 -5.00 0.87
C GLN A 21 -13.33 -5.32 0.07
N TYR A 22 -13.56 -4.61 -1.01
CA TYR A 22 -14.69 -4.91 -1.91
C TYR A 22 -14.61 -6.33 -2.47
N ALA A 23 -13.44 -6.74 -2.95
CA ALA A 23 -13.25 -8.09 -3.48
C ALA A 23 -13.45 -9.17 -2.41
N VAL A 24 -12.97 -8.94 -1.18
CA VAL A 24 -13.16 -9.83 -0.04
C VAL A 24 -14.63 -9.97 0.32
N ILE A 25 -15.38 -8.87 0.38
CA ILE A 25 -16.82 -8.90 0.66
C ILE A 25 -17.54 -9.74 -0.40
N LYS A 26 -17.18 -9.60 -1.66
CA LYS A 26 -17.83 -10.35 -2.75
C LYS A 26 -17.50 -11.84 -2.73
N LEU A 27 -16.26 -12.20 -2.48
CA LEU A 27 -15.79 -13.58 -2.70
C LEU A 27 -15.57 -14.37 -1.40
N PHE A 28 -15.16 -13.69 -0.32
CA PHE A 28 -14.72 -14.33 0.92
C PHE A 28 -15.28 -13.66 2.17
N PRO A 29 -16.61 -13.42 2.25
CA PRO A 29 -17.18 -12.61 3.33
C PRO A 29 -17.08 -13.25 4.72
N ARG A 30 -16.83 -14.55 4.80
CA ARG A 30 -16.72 -15.28 6.07
C ARG A 30 -15.27 -15.58 6.47
N ALA A 31 -14.31 -15.22 5.65
CA ALA A 31 -12.90 -15.41 5.97
C ALA A 31 -12.46 -14.52 7.13
N LYS A 32 -11.54 -15.03 7.96
CA LYS A 32 -10.92 -14.30 9.05
C LYS A 32 -9.41 -14.16 8.81
N ALA A 33 -8.81 -13.15 9.42
CA ALA A 33 -7.39 -12.87 9.30
C ALA A 33 -6.78 -12.48 10.64
N LYS A 34 -5.49 -12.78 10.79
CA LYS A 34 -4.63 -12.27 11.85
C LYS A 34 -3.47 -11.50 11.25
N TYR A 35 -3.13 -10.39 11.88
CA TYR A 35 -1.99 -9.54 11.51
C TYR A 35 -1.10 -9.32 12.71
N GLN A 36 0.17 -9.10 12.46
CA GLN A 36 1.13 -8.75 13.50
C GLN A 36 2.09 -7.66 13.04
N PHE A 37 2.38 -6.76 13.96
CA PHE A 37 3.39 -5.72 13.81
C PHE A 37 4.80 -6.31 13.94
N ILE A 38 5.71 -5.88 13.04
CA ILE A 38 7.11 -6.29 13.03
C ILE A 38 7.99 -5.04 13.07
N ASN A 39 8.79 -4.93 14.11
CA ASN A 39 9.74 -3.84 14.29
C ASN A 39 11.10 -4.20 13.66
N ARG A 40 11.19 -4.12 12.33
CA ARG A 40 12.42 -4.46 11.59
C ARG A 40 13.61 -3.58 11.94
N GLY A 41 13.37 -2.31 12.22
CA GLY A 41 14.40 -1.34 12.57
C GLY A 41 14.85 -1.41 14.01
N LYS A 42 14.29 -2.32 14.81
CA LYS A 42 14.59 -2.46 16.25
C LYS A 42 14.47 -1.15 17.02
N HIS A 43 13.47 -0.34 16.64
CA HIS A 43 13.19 0.92 17.31
C HIS A 43 12.80 0.67 18.77
N GLN A 44 13.23 1.55 19.65
CA GLN A 44 12.91 1.47 21.07
C GLN A 44 11.80 2.47 21.40
N TYR A 45 10.69 1.96 21.88
CA TYR A 45 9.51 2.78 22.15
C TYR A 45 9.58 3.33 23.58
N PRO A 46 9.32 4.65 23.77
CA PRO A 46 9.32 5.25 25.10
C PRO A 46 8.28 4.65 26.03
N ASP A 47 8.49 4.78 27.32
CA ASP A 47 7.51 4.37 28.34
C ASP A 47 6.15 5.04 28.08
N GLY A 48 5.08 4.26 28.17
CA GLY A 48 3.72 4.76 27.93
C GLY A 48 3.33 4.87 26.46
N PHE A 49 4.21 4.52 25.52
CA PHE A 49 3.89 4.55 24.09
C PHE A 49 2.68 3.67 23.74
N GLY A 50 2.64 2.46 24.25
CA GLY A 50 1.54 1.52 24.03
C GLY A 50 0.18 2.07 24.46
N GLU A 51 0.12 2.77 25.58
CA GLU A 51 -1.12 3.39 26.08
C GLU A 51 -1.59 4.54 25.15
N LYS A 52 -0.65 5.36 24.69
CA LYS A 52 -0.96 6.41 23.71
C LYS A 52 -1.46 5.85 22.38
N LEU A 53 -0.86 4.75 21.93
CA LEU A 53 -1.32 4.07 20.73
C LEU A 53 -2.73 3.48 20.92
N LYS A 54 -3.03 2.88 22.07
CA LYS A 54 -4.39 2.41 22.38
C LYS A 54 -5.42 3.53 22.34
N GLU A 55 -5.09 4.69 22.93
CA GLU A 55 -5.97 5.86 22.91
C GLU A 55 -6.25 6.32 21.48
N ALA A 56 -5.21 6.41 20.65
CA ALA A 56 -5.35 6.78 19.25
C ALA A 56 -6.21 5.77 18.47
N ILE A 57 -6.06 4.48 18.73
CA ILE A 57 -6.88 3.41 18.13
C ILE A 57 -8.34 3.54 18.56
N GLN A 58 -8.62 3.83 19.83
CA GLN A 58 -9.97 4.07 20.32
C GLN A 58 -10.65 5.24 19.59
N GLU A 59 -9.92 6.31 19.35
CA GLU A 59 -10.42 7.46 18.60
C GLU A 59 -10.80 7.10 17.14
N LEU A 60 -10.10 6.16 16.51
CA LEU A 60 -10.46 5.68 15.18
C LEU A 60 -11.86 5.06 15.12
N GLY A 61 -12.31 4.42 16.20
CA GLY A 61 -13.67 3.86 16.29
C GLY A 61 -14.78 4.88 16.13
N LYS A 62 -14.49 6.16 16.29
CA LYS A 62 -15.46 7.26 16.15
C LYS A 62 -15.58 7.79 14.72
N LEU A 63 -14.66 7.42 13.83
CA LEU A 63 -14.65 7.90 12.45
C LEU A 63 -15.83 7.32 11.66
N LYS A 64 -16.44 8.20 10.87
CA LYS A 64 -17.56 7.88 9.97
C LYS A 64 -17.25 8.42 8.59
N LEU A 65 -17.55 7.65 7.56
CA LEU A 65 -17.48 8.17 6.20
C LEU A 65 -18.54 9.27 6.02
N SER A 66 -18.11 10.46 5.63
CA SER A 66 -19.02 11.55 5.32
C SER A 66 -19.73 11.33 3.99
N ARG A 67 -20.83 12.04 3.76
CA ARG A 67 -21.53 12.01 2.48
C ARG A 67 -20.65 12.51 1.32
N GLU A 68 -19.88 13.54 1.57
CA GLU A 68 -18.92 14.09 0.59
C GLU A 68 -17.86 13.07 0.22
N GLU A 69 -17.27 12.40 1.21
CA GLU A 69 -16.29 11.33 0.99
C GLU A 69 -16.89 10.16 0.22
N LYS A 70 -18.09 9.73 0.58
CA LYS A 70 -18.83 8.68 -0.13
C LYS A 70 -19.05 9.05 -1.60
N ASN A 71 -19.54 10.24 -1.86
CA ASN A 71 -19.80 10.72 -3.23
C ASN A 71 -18.51 10.78 -4.05
N PHE A 72 -17.45 11.34 -3.50
CA PHE A 72 -16.14 11.37 -4.16
C PHE A 72 -15.68 9.96 -4.56
N PHE A 73 -15.76 9.02 -3.62
CA PHE A 73 -15.29 7.66 -3.87
C PHE A 73 -16.13 6.96 -4.94
N ALA A 74 -17.44 7.07 -4.85
CA ALA A 74 -18.36 6.48 -5.82
C ALA A 74 -18.17 7.06 -7.24
N GLU A 75 -18.01 8.37 -7.36
CA GLU A 75 -17.77 9.04 -8.65
C GLU A 75 -16.40 8.66 -9.23
N THR A 76 -15.40 8.49 -8.39
CA THR A 76 -14.04 8.12 -8.81
C THR A 76 -13.95 6.66 -9.28
N CYS A 77 -14.75 5.77 -8.68
CA CYS A 77 -14.72 4.33 -8.93
C CYS A 77 -16.07 3.79 -9.41
N PRO A 78 -16.51 4.16 -10.64
CA PRO A 78 -17.81 3.70 -11.16
C PRO A 78 -17.86 2.20 -11.43
N TYR A 79 -16.72 1.53 -11.45
CA TYR A 79 -16.59 0.07 -11.60
C TYR A 79 -16.82 -0.70 -10.29
N ILE A 80 -16.96 -0.01 -9.15
CA ILE A 80 -17.33 -0.64 -7.87
C ILE A 80 -18.84 -0.51 -7.68
N ASP A 81 -19.47 -1.62 -7.29
CA ASP A 81 -20.91 -1.64 -7.01
C ASP A 81 -21.27 -0.61 -5.93
N PRO A 82 -22.30 0.23 -6.16
CA PRO A 82 -22.72 1.24 -5.19
C PRO A 82 -23.02 0.71 -3.77
N THR A 83 -23.41 -0.54 -3.62
CA THR A 83 -23.66 -1.16 -2.32
C THR A 83 -22.41 -1.21 -1.44
N TYR A 84 -21.23 -1.26 -2.04
CA TYR A 84 -19.97 -1.18 -1.27
C TYR A 84 -19.83 0.17 -0.55
N PHE A 85 -20.19 1.26 -1.19
CA PHE A 85 -20.10 2.58 -0.57
C PHE A 85 -21.14 2.76 0.54
N ASP A 86 -22.29 2.12 0.44
CA ASP A 86 -23.26 2.03 1.53
C ASP A 86 -22.69 1.23 2.70
N PHE A 87 -22.05 0.11 2.43
CA PHE A 87 -21.33 -0.66 3.46
C PHE A 87 -20.25 0.21 4.13
N LEU A 88 -19.43 0.91 3.36
CA LEU A 88 -18.33 1.73 3.89
C LEU A 88 -18.87 2.90 4.74
N GLN A 89 -20.02 3.45 4.40
CA GLN A 89 -20.69 4.49 5.20
C GLN A 89 -21.09 3.97 6.58
N GLY A 90 -21.50 2.71 6.67
CA GLY A 90 -21.81 2.04 7.93
C GLY A 90 -20.60 1.46 8.67
N TYR A 91 -19.44 1.37 8.01
CA TYR A 91 -18.23 0.81 8.60
C TYR A 91 -17.73 1.66 9.77
N ARG A 92 -17.26 0.97 10.82
CA ARG A 92 -16.55 1.57 11.96
C ARG A 92 -15.35 0.71 12.26
N TYR A 93 -14.20 1.33 12.51
CA TYR A 93 -13.10 0.61 13.13
C TYR A 93 -13.56 0.07 14.49
N ASP A 94 -13.31 -1.21 14.74
CA ASP A 94 -13.60 -1.84 16.02
C ASP A 94 -12.30 -2.04 16.79
N PRO A 95 -12.02 -1.23 17.82
CA PRO A 95 -10.79 -1.34 18.60
C PRO A 95 -10.59 -2.70 19.28
N ASP A 96 -11.68 -3.46 19.52
CA ASP A 96 -11.60 -4.79 20.12
C ASP A 96 -10.90 -5.80 19.19
N GLU A 97 -10.77 -5.50 17.90
CA GLU A 97 -10.00 -6.30 16.95
C GLU A 97 -8.48 -6.14 17.13
N VAL A 98 -8.03 -5.14 17.90
CA VAL A 98 -6.61 -4.79 18.03
C VAL A 98 -6.13 -4.96 19.47
N THR A 99 -5.05 -5.70 19.66
CA THR A 99 -4.38 -5.87 20.94
C THR A 99 -3.02 -5.19 20.90
N VAL A 100 -2.79 -4.25 21.82
CA VAL A 100 -1.52 -3.55 21.98
C VAL A 100 -0.94 -3.86 23.34
N THR A 101 0.32 -4.31 23.37
CA THR A 101 1.08 -4.51 24.61
C THR A 101 2.48 -3.92 24.48
N GLN A 102 3.03 -3.48 25.60
CA GLN A 102 4.41 -2.99 25.64
C GLN A 102 5.14 -3.56 26.83
N GLU A 103 6.30 -4.14 26.59
CA GLU A 103 7.22 -4.63 27.64
C GLU A 103 8.55 -3.89 27.51
N GLY A 104 8.78 -2.93 28.42
CA GLY A 104 9.91 -2.02 28.27
C GLY A 104 9.88 -1.27 26.94
N PRO A 105 10.93 -1.32 26.13
CA PRO A 105 10.96 -0.66 24.83
C PRO A 105 10.30 -1.46 23.70
N GLU A 106 9.81 -2.68 23.95
CA GLU A 106 9.26 -3.56 22.94
C GLU A 106 7.75 -3.41 22.83
N LEU A 107 7.27 -3.11 21.62
CA LEU A 107 5.87 -2.95 21.27
C LEU A 107 5.37 -4.17 20.53
N THR A 108 4.23 -4.72 20.97
CA THR A 108 3.50 -5.77 20.26
C THR A 108 2.13 -5.26 19.85
N VAL A 109 1.77 -5.43 18.59
CA VAL A 109 0.43 -5.12 18.07
C VAL A 109 -0.05 -6.32 17.27
N LYS A 110 -1.23 -6.82 17.62
CA LYS A 110 -1.90 -7.93 16.94
C LYS A 110 -3.31 -7.54 16.58
N ILE A 111 -3.76 -8.02 15.43
CA ILE A 111 -5.11 -7.77 14.90
C ILE A 111 -5.74 -9.11 14.56
N GLU A 112 -7.01 -9.29 14.91
CA GLU A 112 -7.76 -10.50 14.62
C GLU A 112 -9.24 -10.18 14.39
N GLY A 113 -9.83 -10.79 13.37
CA GLY A 113 -11.25 -10.68 13.08
C GLY A 113 -11.58 -11.06 11.64
N TYR A 114 -12.82 -10.81 11.23
CA TYR A 114 -13.20 -11.00 9.84
C TYR A 114 -12.30 -10.21 8.92
N TRP A 115 -11.84 -10.85 7.84
CA TRP A 115 -10.88 -10.24 6.94
C TRP A 115 -11.41 -8.94 6.30
N TYR A 116 -12.68 -8.94 5.85
CA TYR A 116 -13.29 -7.74 5.27
C TYR A 116 -13.33 -6.54 6.22
N ARG A 117 -13.26 -6.78 7.52
CA ARG A 117 -13.20 -5.71 8.52
C ARG A 117 -11.77 -5.30 8.86
N THR A 118 -10.93 -6.28 9.17
CA THR A 118 -9.57 -6.05 9.68
C THR A 118 -8.60 -5.56 8.61
N ILE A 119 -8.94 -5.75 7.35
CA ILE A 119 -8.09 -5.37 6.21
C ILE A 119 -7.73 -3.87 6.21
N LEU A 120 -8.57 -3.02 6.79
CA LEU A 120 -8.30 -1.58 6.82
C LEU A 120 -7.33 -1.15 7.92
N TRP A 121 -7.00 -2.01 8.91
CA TRP A 121 -6.20 -1.62 10.06
C TRP A 121 -4.71 -1.38 9.77
N GLU A 122 -4.11 -2.08 8.83
CA GLU A 122 -2.65 -2.01 8.60
C GLU A 122 -2.15 -0.58 8.45
N VAL A 123 -2.73 0.16 7.54
CA VAL A 123 -2.24 1.49 7.16
C VAL A 123 -2.41 2.52 8.28
N PRO A 124 -3.59 2.67 8.90
CA PRO A 124 -3.76 3.57 10.03
C PRO A 124 -2.84 3.27 11.21
N ILE A 125 -2.71 1.99 11.59
CA ILE A 125 -1.85 1.62 12.72
C ILE A 125 -0.39 1.96 12.42
N MET A 126 0.11 1.65 11.22
CA MET A 126 1.49 1.97 10.86
C MET A 126 1.74 3.47 10.86
N SER A 127 0.84 4.27 10.28
CA SER A 127 0.98 5.72 10.26
C SER A 127 0.88 6.34 11.65
N LEU A 128 0.03 5.81 12.52
CA LEU A 128 -0.06 6.23 13.93
C LEU A 128 1.22 5.90 14.70
N ILE A 129 1.76 4.70 14.52
CA ILE A 129 3.02 4.30 15.18
C ILE A 129 4.15 5.24 14.76
N CYS A 130 4.29 5.53 13.47
CA CYS A 130 5.32 6.45 12.99
C CYS A 130 5.16 7.84 13.60
N GLN A 131 4.00 8.43 13.52
CA GLN A 131 3.76 9.77 14.04
C GLN A 131 3.96 9.86 15.55
N LEU A 132 3.39 8.94 16.32
CA LEU A 132 3.57 8.88 17.77
C LEU A 132 5.02 8.68 18.19
N TYR A 133 5.79 7.88 17.43
CA TYR A 133 7.20 7.68 17.70
C TYR A 133 7.99 8.99 17.64
N TYR A 134 7.81 9.76 16.59
CA TYR A 134 8.48 11.06 16.46
C TYR A 134 8.00 12.07 17.51
N GLU A 135 6.72 12.09 17.82
CA GLU A 135 6.15 12.97 18.85
C GLU A 135 6.68 12.62 20.26
N THR A 136 6.75 11.34 20.60
CA THR A 136 7.11 10.89 21.94
C THR A 136 8.62 10.87 22.18
N THR A 137 9.43 10.70 21.15
CA THR A 137 10.90 10.78 21.25
C THR A 137 11.40 12.22 21.22
N GLY A 138 10.55 13.18 20.88
CA GLY A 138 10.89 14.61 20.89
C GLY A 138 11.86 15.05 19.79
N VAL A 139 12.17 14.19 18.83
CA VAL A 139 13.03 14.54 17.70
C VAL A 139 12.35 15.57 16.79
N GLN A 140 13.08 16.57 16.37
CA GLN A 140 12.54 17.67 15.58
C GLN A 140 12.87 17.49 14.11
N ARG A 141 11.86 17.52 13.26
CA ARG A 141 12.01 17.58 11.81
C ARG A 141 12.35 18.99 11.34
N VAL A 142 12.75 19.09 10.09
CA VAL A 142 12.90 20.40 9.43
C VAL A 142 11.56 21.12 9.28
N SER A 143 11.61 22.43 9.02
CA SER A 143 10.43 23.27 8.88
C SER A 143 9.55 22.86 7.70
N ASP A 144 8.31 23.35 7.69
CA ASP A 144 7.38 23.15 6.59
C ASP A 144 7.93 23.71 5.27
N GLU A 145 8.57 24.87 5.34
CA GLU A 145 9.18 25.52 4.18
C GLU A 145 10.30 24.67 3.61
N GLU A 146 11.11 24.04 4.46
CA GLU A 146 12.18 23.16 4.02
C GLU A 146 11.65 21.85 3.44
N VAL A 147 10.59 21.26 4.03
CA VAL A 147 9.91 20.07 3.47
C VAL A 147 9.40 20.37 2.07
N ALA A 148 8.71 21.48 1.88
CA ALA A 148 8.20 21.91 0.58
C ALA A 148 9.33 22.11 -0.43
N ALA A 149 10.43 22.76 -0.02
CA ALA A 149 11.60 22.97 -0.88
C ALA A 149 12.27 21.64 -1.31
N ILE A 150 12.35 20.66 -0.41
CA ILE A 150 12.88 19.32 -0.72
C ILE A 150 12.01 18.66 -1.81
N VAL A 151 10.70 18.67 -1.64
CA VAL A 151 9.75 18.08 -2.61
C VAL A 151 9.82 18.77 -3.96
N GLU A 152 9.83 20.11 -3.98
CA GLU A 152 9.97 20.90 -5.21
C GLU A 152 11.28 20.58 -5.95
N GLY A 153 12.38 20.49 -5.23
CA GLY A 153 13.68 20.14 -5.79
C GLY A 153 13.69 18.75 -6.45
N LYS A 154 13.02 17.78 -5.82
CA LYS A 154 12.84 16.44 -6.40
C LYS A 154 12.00 16.48 -7.66
N MET A 155 10.89 17.19 -7.63
CA MET A 155 9.99 17.29 -8.79
C MET A 155 10.65 17.95 -10.00
N GLN A 156 11.46 18.95 -9.79
CA GLN A 156 12.24 19.57 -10.88
C GLN A 156 13.15 18.56 -11.57
N LYS A 157 13.73 17.63 -10.83
CA LYS A 157 14.55 16.55 -11.40
C LYS A 157 13.69 15.50 -12.11
N TYR A 158 12.59 15.06 -11.50
CA TYR A 158 11.69 14.06 -12.10
C TYR A 158 11.06 14.57 -13.41
N ASP A 159 10.71 15.85 -13.47
CA ASP A 159 10.12 16.45 -14.68
C ASP A 159 11.03 16.29 -15.93
N LYS A 160 12.34 16.24 -15.73
CA LYS A 160 13.30 16.08 -16.83
C LYS A 160 13.34 14.65 -17.39
N LEU A 161 12.78 13.69 -16.67
CA LEU A 161 12.83 12.28 -17.07
C LEU A 161 11.64 11.87 -17.96
N ASP A 162 10.65 12.74 -18.14
CA ASP A 162 9.43 12.44 -18.91
C ASP A 162 8.75 11.14 -18.46
N ILE A 163 8.42 11.09 -17.17
CA ILE A 163 7.80 9.93 -16.50
C ILE A 163 6.56 10.35 -15.74
N THR A 164 5.81 9.36 -15.26
CA THR A 164 4.73 9.56 -14.30
C THR A 164 5.08 8.96 -12.94
N ILE A 165 4.77 9.69 -11.89
CA ILE A 165 4.97 9.26 -10.50
C ILE A 165 3.70 9.45 -9.68
N ALA A 166 3.52 8.57 -8.68
CA ALA A 166 2.48 8.67 -7.67
C ALA A 166 3.10 8.63 -6.28
N ASP A 167 2.40 9.19 -5.30
CA ASP A 167 2.75 9.02 -3.90
C ASP A 167 2.19 7.69 -3.36
N PHE A 168 3.05 6.88 -2.75
CA PHE A 168 2.73 5.63 -2.06
C PHE A 168 3.19 5.64 -0.61
N GLY A 169 3.26 6.81 0.03
CA GLY A 169 3.96 7.00 1.30
C GLY A 169 3.10 7.06 2.56
N THR A 170 1.85 6.59 2.56
CA THR A 170 0.98 6.72 3.74
C THR A 170 1.49 5.96 4.96
N ARG A 171 1.87 4.71 4.81
CA ARG A 171 2.12 3.77 5.93
C ARG A 171 3.26 4.20 6.86
N ARG A 172 4.32 4.77 6.30
CA ARG A 172 5.53 5.18 7.04
C ARG A 172 5.82 6.68 6.89
N ARG A 173 4.78 7.46 6.65
CA ARG A 173 4.88 8.92 6.65
C ARG A 173 5.35 9.41 8.02
N HIS A 174 6.05 10.55 8.04
CA HIS A 174 6.43 11.18 9.31
C HIS A 174 5.20 11.51 10.17
N SER A 175 4.21 12.12 9.56
CA SER A 175 2.97 12.54 10.20
C SER A 175 1.90 12.83 9.14
N TYR A 176 0.65 12.95 9.54
CA TYR A 176 -0.41 13.46 8.65
C TYR A 176 -0.06 14.84 8.10
N THR A 177 0.41 15.74 8.96
CA THR A 177 0.75 17.12 8.56
C THR A 177 1.82 17.15 7.46
N VAL A 178 2.86 16.37 7.59
CA VAL A 178 3.90 16.26 6.55
C VAL A 178 3.33 15.67 5.26
N HIS A 179 2.56 14.60 5.35
CA HIS A 179 1.95 13.97 4.16
C HIS A 179 1.01 14.94 3.44
N ASP A 180 0.18 15.63 4.18
CA ASP A 180 -0.70 16.68 3.65
C ASP A 180 0.09 17.77 2.91
N LEU A 181 1.14 18.28 3.53
CA LEU A 181 2.02 19.28 2.94
C LEU A 181 2.72 18.76 1.67
N VAL A 182 3.18 17.52 1.68
CA VAL A 182 3.81 16.89 0.51
C VAL A 182 2.84 16.81 -0.67
N ILE A 183 1.63 16.31 -0.46
CA ILE A 183 0.63 16.21 -1.54
C ILE A 183 0.22 17.59 -2.04
N LYS A 184 0.02 18.54 -1.15
CA LYS A 184 -0.24 19.94 -1.52
C LYS A 184 0.87 20.51 -2.41
N THR A 185 2.12 20.30 -2.04
CA THR A 185 3.29 20.77 -2.80
C THR A 185 3.37 20.10 -4.17
N LEU A 186 3.18 18.76 -4.22
CA LEU A 186 3.16 18.01 -5.49
C LEU A 186 2.05 18.52 -6.43
N LYS A 187 0.87 18.77 -5.90
CA LYS A 187 -0.25 19.29 -6.68
C LYS A 187 0.02 20.71 -7.18
N ASN A 188 0.55 21.58 -6.33
CA ASN A 188 0.84 22.98 -6.66
C ASN A 188 2.00 23.11 -7.66
N HIS A 189 2.92 22.15 -7.69
CA HIS A 189 3.98 22.10 -8.70
C HIS A 189 3.42 22.01 -10.12
N ASN A 190 2.22 21.43 -10.26
CA ASN A 190 1.40 21.43 -11.48
C ASN A 190 2.14 20.96 -12.74
N SER A 191 2.91 19.88 -12.62
CA SER A 191 3.54 19.21 -13.76
C SER A 191 2.72 18.00 -14.20
N LYS A 192 3.04 17.47 -15.39
CA LYS A 192 2.45 16.22 -15.90
C LYS A 192 3.02 14.98 -15.19
N THR A 193 4.05 15.13 -14.40
CA THR A 193 4.78 14.04 -13.75
C THR A 193 3.99 13.45 -12.60
N PHE A 194 3.43 14.27 -11.72
CA PHE A 194 2.62 13.79 -10.59
C PHE A 194 1.21 13.46 -11.03
N ILE A 195 0.81 12.18 -10.86
CA ILE A 195 -0.49 11.67 -11.33
C ILE A 195 -1.47 11.32 -10.23
N GLY A 196 -1.04 11.24 -8.99
CA GLY A 196 -1.94 10.91 -7.88
C GLY A 196 -1.25 10.35 -6.65
N THR A 197 -2.06 9.88 -5.72
CA THR A 197 -1.61 9.31 -4.45
C THR A 197 -2.40 8.05 -4.12
N SER A 198 -1.78 7.12 -3.41
CA SER A 198 -2.49 5.95 -2.87
C SER A 198 -3.47 6.34 -1.75
N ASN A 199 -3.27 7.49 -1.11
CA ASN A 199 -4.12 7.98 -0.03
C ASN A 199 -5.42 8.58 -0.56
N VAL A 200 -6.54 7.91 -0.30
CA VAL A 200 -7.84 8.32 -0.86
C VAL A 200 -8.32 9.65 -0.31
N TYR A 201 -8.09 9.92 0.98
CA TYR A 201 -8.49 11.19 1.59
C TYR A 201 -7.73 12.38 1.00
N LEU A 202 -6.42 12.25 0.84
CA LEU A 202 -5.60 13.32 0.25
C LEU A 202 -5.87 13.47 -1.26
N ALA A 203 -6.21 12.37 -1.94
CA ALA A 203 -6.67 12.45 -3.33
C ALA A 203 -7.94 13.31 -3.45
N MET A 204 -8.90 13.11 -2.57
CA MET A 204 -10.12 13.94 -2.50
C MET A 204 -9.79 15.39 -2.18
N LYS A 205 -9.01 15.62 -1.12
CA LYS A 205 -8.69 16.96 -0.61
C LYS A 205 -8.00 17.82 -1.66
N TYR A 206 -7.07 17.23 -2.42
CA TYR A 206 -6.28 17.95 -3.42
C TYR A 206 -6.71 17.68 -4.86
N GLN A 207 -7.85 17.06 -5.06
CA GLN A 207 -8.44 16.81 -6.38
C GLN A 207 -7.44 16.12 -7.33
N THR A 208 -6.86 15.04 -6.85
CA THR A 208 -6.00 14.16 -7.62
C THR A 208 -6.54 12.73 -7.63
N LYS A 209 -5.92 11.85 -8.38
CA LYS A 209 -6.41 10.49 -8.58
C LYS A 209 -5.93 9.57 -7.46
N PRO A 210 -6.82 8.77 -6.83
CA PRO A 210 -6.38 7.66 -5.99
C PRO A 210 -5.80 6.53 -6.85
N ILE A 211 -4.64 6.00 -6.45
CA ILE A 211 -3.88 5.01 -7.23
C ILE A 211 -3.57 3.78 -6.40
N GLY A 212 -3.79 2.62 -6.98
CA GLY A 212 -3.51 1.33 -6.37
C GLY A 212 -4.30 0.21 -7.03
N THR A 213 -3.94 -1.01 -6.71
CA THR A 213 -4.65 -2.22 -7.16
C THR A 213 -4.85 -3.19 -6.00
N HIS A 214 -3.94 -4.09 -5.77
CA HIS A 214 -3.97 -5.07 -4.68
C HIS A 214 -2.58 -5.18 -4.01
N ALA A 215 -2.49 -5.98 -2.94
CA ALA A 215 -1.26 -6.21 -2.20
C ALA A 215 -1.04 -7.71 -1.95
N HIS A 216 0.10 -8.03 -1.33
CA HIS A 216 0.53 -9.40 -1.07
C HIS A 216 -0.50 -10.24 -0.30
N GLU A 217 -1.22 -9.65 0.64
CA GLU A 217 -2.21 -10.39 1.45
C GLU A 217 -3.30 -11.07 0.60
N TRP A 218 -3.64 -10.50 -0.56
CA TRP A 218 -4.57 -11.11 -1.51
C TRP A 218 -4.08 -12.47 -1.97
N PHE A 219 -2.82 -12.54 -2.39
CA PHE A 219 -2.20 -13.80 -2.84
C PHE A 219 -1.90 -14.75 -1.68
N MET A 220 -1.51 -14.22 -0.53
CA MET A 220 -1.28 -15.00 0.69
C MET A 220 -2.54 -15.74 1.14
N PHE A 221 -3.69 -15.08 1.10
CA PHE A 221 -4.98 -15.69 1.36
C PHE A 221 -5.30 -16.81 0.35
N HIS A 222 -5.07 -16.57 -0.94
CA HIS A 222 -5.30 -17.57 -1.98
C HIS A 222 -4.42 -18.81 -1.80
N ALA A 223 -3.20 -18.64 -1.32
CA ALA A 223 -2.33 -19.77 -1.00
C ALA A 223 -2.90 -20.61 0.17
N ALA A 224 -3.40 -19.96 1.21
CA ALA A 224 -4.03 -20.67 2.32
C ALA A 224 -5.28 -21.44 1.92
N LYS A 225 -6.11 -20.86 1.05
CA LYS A 225 -7.37 -21.46 0.61
C LYS A 225 -7.17 -22.52 -0.48
N PHE A 226 -6.31 -22.28 -1.43
CA PHE A 226 -6.19 -23.08 -2.66
C PHE A 226 -4.84 -23.78 -2.85
N GLY A 227 -3.88 -23.53 -1.95
CA GLY A 227 -2.51 -24.01 -2.05
C GLY A 227 -1.60 -23.08 -2.86
N TYR A 228 -0.29 -23.19 -2.57
CA TYR A 228 0.72 -22.30 -3.17
C TYR A 228 0.80 -22.40 -4.70
N LYS A 229 0.60 -23.59 -5.25
CA LYS A 229 0.65 -23.81 -6.71
C LYS A 229 -0.41 -23.01 -7.47
N MET A 230 -1.55 -22.75 -6.84
CA MET A 230 -2.68 -22.07 -7.49
C MET A 230 -2.83 -20.61 -7.04
N ALA A 231 -2.03 -20.16 -6.10
CA ALA A 231 -2.23 -18.86 -5.46
C ALA A 231 -2.17 -17.70 -6.44
N ASN A 232 -1.15 -17.62 -7.28
CA ASN A 232 -1.03 -16.55 -8.26
C ASN A 232 -2.14 -16.61 -9.32
N LEU A 233 -2.36 -17.80 -9.90
CA LEU A 233 -3.36 -17.98 -10.95
C LEU A 233 -4.77 -17.61 -10.46
N LEU A 234 -5.21 -18.22 -9.36
CA LEU A 234 -6.55 -17.99 -8.82
C LEU A 234 -6.69 -16.59 -8.23
N GLY A 235 -5.63 -16.05 -7.64
CA GLY A 235 -5.61 -14.66 -7.17
C GLY A 235 -5.85 -13.67 -8.32
N LEU A 236 -5.21 -13.87 -9.45
CA LEU A 236 -5.40 -13.04 -10.64
C LEU A 236 -6.77 -13.25 -11.28
N GLU A 237 -7.21 -14.50 -11.44
CA GLU A 237 -8.53 -14.81 -11.99
C GLU A 237 -9.66 -14.24 -11.14
N ASN A 238 -9.61 -14.39 -9.83
CA ASN A 238 -10.62 -13.84 -8.92
C ASN A 238 -10.61 -12.31 -8.94
N TRP A 239 -9.44 -11.69 -9.05
CA TRP A 239 -9.35 -10.24 -9.21
C TRP A 239 -10.00 -9.77 -10.51
N ALA A 240 -9.73 -10.46 -11.60
CA ALA A 240 -10.34 -10.18 -12.90
C ALA A 240 -11.87 -10.38 -12.89
N ASP A 241 -12.37 -11.38 -12.18
CA ASP A 241 -13.81 -11.62 -12.03
C ASP A 241 -14.51 -10.47 -11.30
N VAL A 242 -13.85 -9.88 -10.31
CA VAL A 242 -14.40 -8.74 -9.56
C VAL A 242 -14.33 -7.45 -10.36
N TYR A 243 -13.17 -7.16 -10.96
CA TYR A 243 -12.88 -5.86 -11.56
C TYR A 243 -12.97 -5.83 -13.09
N ARG A 244 -13.13 -6.99 -13.75
CA ARG A 244 -13.39 -7.12 -15.19
C ARG A 244 -12.38 -6.39 -16.10
N GLY A 245 -11.13 -6.33 -15.66
CA GLY A 245 -10.06 -5.64 -16.38
C GLY A 245 -9.68 -4.27 -15.82
N ASP A 246 -10.52 -3.66 -14.98
CA ASP A 246 -10.13 -2.48 -14.21
C ASP A 246 -9.10 -2.87 -13.14
N LEU A 247 -8.29 -1.91 -12.72
CA LEU A 247 -7.21 -2.12 -11.72
C LEU A 247 -6.29 -3.28 -12.11
N GLY A 248 -5.93 -3.33 -13.38
CA GLY A 248 -5.21 -4.44 -14.01
C GLY A 248 -3.69 -4.39 -13.89
N ILE A 249 -3.14 -4.04 -12.74
CA ILE A 249 -1.70 -4.12 -12.46
C ILE A 249 -1.45 -5.26 -11.49
N ALA A 250 -0.75 -6.29 -11.95
CA ALA A 250 -0.52 -7.51 -11.18
C ALA A 250 0.73 -7.41 -10.33
N LEU A 251 0.61 -7.61 -9.02
CA LEU A 251 1.73 -7.76 -8.10
C LEU A 251 2.33 -9.16 -8.26
N SER A 252 3.64 -9.26 -8.50
CA SER A 252 4.26 -10.47 -9.05
C SER A 252 5.15 -11.25 -8.09
N ASP A 253 5.56 -10.67 -6.96
CA ASP A 253 6.64 -11.26 -6.16
C ASP A 253 6.23 -11.94 -4.86
N THR A 254 4.93 -12.16 -4.62
CA THR A 254 4.48 -12.81 -3.37
C THR A 254 5.16 -14.17 -3.17
N TYR A 255 5.23 -14.98 -4.21
CA TYR A 255 5.90 -16.28 -4.23
C TYR A 255 7.01 -16.33 -5.28
N THR A 256 7.78 -15.27 -5.39
CA THR A 256 8.81 -14.98 -6.38
C THR A 256 8.26 -14.66 -7.78
N THR A 257 8.92 -13.75 -8.45
CA THR A 257 8.56 -13.34 -9.82
C THR A 257 8.70 -14.53 -10.81
N GLU A 258 9.67 -15.41 -10.60
CA GLU A 258 9.84 -16.58 -11.44
C GLU A 258 8.61 -17.51 -11.38
N ALA A 259 8.11 -17.79 -10.16
CA ALA A 259 6.90 -18.61 -9.98
C ALA A 259 5.68 -17.94 -10.60
N PHE A 260 5.58 -16.60 -10.48
CA PHE A 260 4.51 -15.82 -11.07
C PHE A 260 4.44 -15.97 -12.59
N PHE A 261 5.55 -15.84 -13.30
CA PHE A 261 5.57 -15.95 -14.75
C PHE A 261 5.12 -17.33 -15.28
N LYS A 262 5.31 -18.39 -14.51
CA LYS A 262 4.82 -19.73 -14.87
C LYS A 262 3.29 -19.81 -14.89
N GLN A 263 2.61 -18.97 -14.13
CA GLN A 263 1.15 -18.93 -14.00
C GLN A 263 0.50 -17.76 -14.76
N PHE A 264 1.30 -16.77 -15.15
CA PHE A 264 0.82 -15.62 -15.92
C PHE A 264 0.71 -15.99 -17.39
N ASP A 265 -0.39 -16.70 -17.70
CA ASP A 265 -0.65 -17.26 -19.02
C ASP A 265 -1.01 -16.17 -20.04
N LYS A 266 -1.21 -16.58 -21.30
CA LYS A 266 -1.50 -15.64 -22.40
C LYS A 266 -2.79 -14.86 -22.16
N LYS A 267 -3.83 -15.50 -21.61
CA LYS A 267 -5.11 -14.86 -21.33
C LYS A 267 -4.95 -13.76 -20.29
N LEU A 268 -4.35 -14.09 -19.16
CA LEU A 268 -4.11 -13.12 -18.07
C LEU A 268 -3.13 -12.03 -18.49
N THR A 269 -2.09 -12.38 -19.23
CA THR A 269 -1.11 -11.43 -19.76
C THR A 269 -1.74 -10.40 -20.69
N LYS A 270 -2.74 -10.82 -21.50
CA LYS A 270 -3.51 -9.90 -22.33
C LYS A 270 -4.47 -9.04 -21.53
N LEU A 271 -5.12 -9.63 -20.53
CA LEU A 271 -6.17 -8.96 -19.76
C LEU A 271 -5.60 -7.88 -18.85
N PHE A 272 -4.48 -8.17 -18.15
CA PHE A 272 -3.85 -7.21 -17.25
C PHE A 272 -3.05 -6.17 -18.03
N ASP A 273 -3.12 -4.92 -17.60
CA ASP A 273 -2.44 -3.79 -18.24
C ASP A 273 -0.95 -3.73 -17.96
N GLY A 274 -0.51 -4.42 -16.91
CA GLY A 274 0.89 -4.43 -16.52
C GLY A 274 1.15 -5.18 -15.22
N MET A 275 2.35 -4.95 -14.70
CA MET A 275 2.86 -5.60 -13.49
C MET A 275 3.49 -4.58 -12.55
N ARG A 276 3.57 -4.93 -11.26
CA ARG A 276 4.25 -4.11 -10.24
C ARG A 276 5.49 -4.81 -9.72
N HIS A 277 6.61 -4.09 -9.73
CA HIS A 277 7.86 -4.47 -9.08
C HIS A 277 7.87 -3.97 -7.63
N ASP A 278 8.10 -4.86 -6.67
CA ASP A 278 8.09 -4.55 -5.25
C ASP A 278 9.31 -5.11 -4.48
N SER A 279 10.17 -5.84 -5.17
CA SER A 279 11.42 -6.37 -4.60
C SER A 279 12.39 -6.85 -5.70
N GLY A 280 13.64 -7.04 -5.33
CA GLY A 280 14.68 -7.52 -6.24
C GLY A 280 15.21 -6.43 -7.18
N ASP A 281 16.17 -6.78 -8.03
CA ASP A 281 16.75 -5.85 -8.99
C ASP A 281 15.73 -5.40 -10.02
N ALA A 282 15.51 -4.09 -10.12
CA ALA A 282 14.49 -3.52 -10.99
C ALA A 282 14.81 -3.72 -12.48
N ILE A 283 16.07 -3.65 -12.87
CA ILE A 283 16.51 -3.83 -14.27
C ILE A 283 16.33 -5.29 -14.69
N GLU A 284 16.72 -6.24 -13.84
CA GLU A 284 16.52 -7.66 -14.08
C GLU A 284 15.04 -7.98 -14.21
N PHE A 285 14.21 -7.45 -13.31
CA PHE A 285 12.75 -7.58 -13.37
C PHE A 285 12.18 -7.05 -14.68
N ALA A 286 12.60 -5.85 -15.09
CA ALA A 286 12.15 -5.24 -16.34
C ALA A 286 12.51 -6.12 -17.55
N GLN A 287 13.73 -6.65 -17.60
CA GLN A 287 14.15 -7.52 -18.71
C GLN A 287 13.34 -8.81 -18.75
N LYS A 288 13.11 -9.46 -17.62
CA LYS A 288 12.29 -10.68 -17.53
C LYS A 288 10.84 -10.41 -17.94
N THR A 289 10.28 -9.26 -17.55
CA THR A 289 8.92 -8.86 -17.91
C THR A 289 8.79 -8.60 -19.42
N ILE A 290 9.73 -7.88 -20.01
CA ILE A 290 9.79 -7.66 -21.46
C ILE A 290 9.84 -9.01 -22.20
N ASN A 291 10.71 -9.89 -21.79
CA ASN A 291 10.85 -11.24 -22.39
C ASN A 291 9.55 -12.05 -22.27
N HIS A 292 8.86 -11.95 -21.14
CA HIS A 292 7.58 -12.64 -20.95
C HIS A 292 6.53 -12.14 -21.95
N TYR A 293 6.36 -10.83 -22.09
CA TYR A 293 5.42 -10.26 -23.08
C TYR A 293 5.74 -10.68 -24.49
N ILE A 294 7.01 -10.62 -24.89
CA ILE A 294 7.45 -11.07 -26.22
C ILE A 294 7.13 -12.54 -26.42
N SER A 295 7.40 -13.40 -25.43
CA SER A 295 7.09 -14.85 -25.48
C SER A 295 5.60 -15.14 -25.66
N LYS A 296 4.73 -14.24 -25.24
CA LYS A 296 3.26 -14.35 -25.39
C LYS A 296 2.74 -13.65 -26.64
N GLY A 297 3.63 -13.11 -27.49
CA GLY A 297 3.24 -12.40 -28.70
C GLY A 297 2.60 -11.03 -28.44
N ILE A 298 2.97 -10.38 -27.35
CA ILE A 298 2.43 -9.08 -26.93
C ILE A 298 3.55 -8.05 -27.00
N ASP A 299 3.27 -6.89 -27.61
CA ASP A 299 4.21 -5.76 -27.64
C ASP A 299 4.39 -5.20 -26.22
N PRO A 300 5.61 -5.24 -25.65
CA PRO A 300 5.85 -4.70 -24.32
C PRO A 300 5.49 -3.21 -24.19
N ASN A 301 5.58 -2.44 -25.26
CA ASN A 301 5.21 -1.01 -25.24
C ASN A 301 3.70 -0.78 -25.03
N SER A 302 2.87 -1.80 -25.21
CA SER A 302 1.43 -1.74 -24.87
C SER A 302 1.15 -2.01 -23.39
N LYS A 303 2.17 -2.35 -22.61
CA LYS A 303 2.06 -2.70 -21.19
C LYS A 303 2.90 -1.76 -20.33
N THR A 304 2.63 -1.75 -19.01
CA THR A 304 3.30 -0.86 -18.07
C THR A 304 3.84 -1.65 -16.88
N ILE A 305 5.06 -1.34 -16.47
CA ILE A 305 5.57 -1.74 -15.15
C ILE A 305 5.43 -0.57 -14.19
N ILE A 306 4.83 -0.81 -13.02
CA ILE A 306 4.87 0.13 -11.90
C ILE A 306 5.98 -0.31 -10.95
N PHE A 307 6.99 0.53 -10.79
CA PHE A 307 8.06 0.31 -9.83
C PHE A 307 7.71 0.98 -8.51
N SER A 308 7.81 0.24 -7.40
CA SER A 308 7.41 0.75 -6.07
C SER A 308 8.33 0.31 -4.93
N ASP A 309 9.52 -0.19 -5.22
CA ASP A 309 10.45 -0.69 -4.22
C ASP A 309 11.50 0.33 -3.81
N GLY A 310 11.28 1.00 -2.68
CA GLY A 310 12.30 1.84 -2.03
C GLY A 310 12.93 2.88 -2.96
N LEU A 311 12.14 3.55 -3.79
CA LEU A 311 12.62 4.42 -4.84
C LEU A 311 13.12 5.77 -4.31
N ASP A 312 14.24 6.22 -4.90
CA ASP A 312 14.74 7.57 -4.89
C ASP A 312 15.03 8.02 -6.33
N TYR A 313 15.46 9.27 -6.50
CA TYR A 313 15.76 9.79 -7.83
C TYR A 313 16.80 8.95 -8.60
N ASN A 314 17.86 8.52 -7.94
CA ASN A 314 18.94 7.79 -8.60
C ASN A 314 18.46 6.43 -9.12
N LYS A 315 17.65 5.72 -8.34
CA LYS A 315 17.05 4.46 -8.77
C LYS A 315 16.07 4.67 -9.92
N VAL A 316 15.24 5.70 -9.85
CA VAL A 316 14.27 6.03 -10.91
C VAL A 316 15.02 6.37 -12.21
N GLU A 317 16.04 7.21 -12.16
CA GLU A 317 16.84 7.57 -13.35
C GLU A 317 17.45 6.33 -14.00
N ARG A 318 18.02 5.42 -13.22
CA ARG A 318 18.60 4.17 -13.72
C ARG A 318 17.57 3.31 -14.42
N ILE A 319 16.37 3.17 -13.85
CA ILE A 319 15.26 2.40 -14.43
C ILE A 319 14.80 3.04 -15.75
N VAL A 320 14.63 4.36 -15.76
CA VAL A 320 14.22 5.09 -16.97
C VAL A 320 15.21 4.88 -18.10
N ASN A 321 16.50 5.00 -17.83
CA ASN A 321 17.55 4.83 -18.82
C ASN A 321 17.53 3.43 -19.45
N PHE A 322 17.21 2.40 -18.69
CA PHE A 322 17.06 1.04 -19.22
C PHE A 322 15.76 0.83 -19.98
N CYS A 323 14.63 1.27 -19.42
CA CYS A 323 13.29 0.90 -19.92
C CYS A 323 12.81 1.76 -21.08
N LYS A 324 13.36 2.95 -21.28
CA LYS A 324 12.91 3.92 -22.28
C LYS A 324 12.84 3.30 -23.67
N GLY A 325 11.68 3.36 -24.29
CA GLY A 325 11.42 2.78 -25.61
C GLY A 325 11.22 1.26 -25.64
N LYS A 326 11.36 0.57 -24.51
CA LYS A 326 11.21 -0.89 -24.41
C LYS A 326 9.89 -1.34 -23.81
N ILE A 327 9.38 -0.62 -22.82
CA ILE A 327 8.14 -0.90 -22.10
C ILE A 327 7.62 0.38 -21.42
N GLY A 328 6.31 0.49 -21.23
CA GLY A 328 5.73 1.56 -20.42
C GLY A 328 6.16 1.46 -18.95
N ILE A 329 6.39 2.60 -18.32
CA ILE A 329 6.84 2.66 -16.92
C ILE A 329 6.11 3.75 -16.15
N SER A 330 5.91 3.49 -14.85
CA SER A 330 5.41 4.47 -13.88
C SER A 330 6.01 4.13 -12.51
N PHE A 331 6.00 5.08 -11.58
CA PHE A 331 6.73 4.95 -10.31
C PHE A 331 5.82 5.31 -9.14
N GLY A 332 5.87 4.48 -8.09
CA GLY A 332 5.26 4.78 -6.79
C GLY A 332 6.37 5.11 -5.79
N ILE A 333 6.37 6.31 -5.27
CA ILE A 333 7.38 6.79 -4.34
C ILE A 333 6.76 6.89 -2.94
N GLY A 334 7.38 6.22 -1.98
CA GLY A 334 6.90 6.13 -0.60
C GLY A 334 7.55 7.16 0.31
N THR A 335 8.34 6.69 1.26
CA THR A 335 8.95 7.52 2.31
C THR A 335 9.93 8.57 1.79
N ASP A 336 10.44 8.41 0.58
CA ASP A 336 11.27 9.45 -0.04
C ASP A 336 10.49 10.76 -0.28
N PHE A 337 9.17 10.70 -0.36
CA PHE A 337 8.30 11.88 -0.33
C PHE A 337 7.80 12.21 1.06
N THR A 338 7.27 11.24 1.78
CA THR A 338 6.46 11.49 2.98
C THR A 338 7.25 11.47 4.28
N ASN A 339 8.51 11.09 4.24
CA ASN A 339 9.39 11.04 5.40
C ASN A 339 10.85 11.39 5.05
N ASP A 340 11.04 12.39 4.22
CA ASP A 340 12.34 13.02 3.96
C ASP A 340 12.40 14.37 4.69
N VAL A 341 12.55 14.28 6.00
CA VAL A 341 12.46 15.42 6.93
C VAL A 341 13.70 15.57 7.80
N ARG A 342 14.82 15.01 7.35
CA ARG A 342 16.12 15.00 8.04
C ARG A 342 16.12 14.21 9.36
N LEU A 343 15.26 13.21 9.45
CA LEU A 343 15.22 12.25 10.55
C LEU A 343 15.41 10.83 10.01
N GLU A 344 15.81 9.93 10.90
CA GLU A 344 15.83 8.50 10.59
C GLU A 344 14.40 8.03 10.31
N ARG A 345 14.21 7.35 9.19
CA ARG A 345 12.93 6.77 8.80
C ARG A 345 12.66 5.49 9.57
N MET A 346 11.45 5.28 9.99
CA MET A 346 11.09 4.04 10.65
C MET A 346 11.06 2.86 9.68
N ASN A 347 11.63 1.75 10.11
CA ASN A 347 11.57 0.48 9.39
C ASN A 347 10.66 -0.48 10.14
N ILE A 348 9.38 -0.37 9.83
CA ILE A 348 8.30 -1.16 10.44
C ILE A 348 7.41 -1.74 9.36
N VAL A 349 6.79 -2.87 9.66
CA VAL A 349 5.76 -3.49 8.82
C VAL A 349 4.66 -4.08 9.70
N LEU A 350 3.49 -4.24 9.12
CA LEU A 350 2.37 -4.96 9.70
C LEU A 350 1.90 -5.98 8.66
N LYS A 351 1.92 -7.26 9.01
CA LYS A 351 1.72 -8.35 8.06
C LYS A 351 0.63 -9.32 8.51
N MET A 352 -0.11 -9.84 7.54
CA MET A 352 -0.96 -11.01 7.74
C MET A 352 -0.09 -12.20 8.13
N THR A 353 -0.44 -12.86 9.22
CA THR A 353 0.29 -14.02 9.75
C THR A 353 -0.49 -15.32 9.59
N GLU A 354 -1.79 -15.25 9.71
CA GLU A 354 -2.68 -16.40 9.57
C GLU A 354 -3.99 -15.97 8.93
N THR A 355 -4.66 -16.90 8.29
CA THR A 355 -6.02 -16.71 7.81
C THR A 355 -6.87 -17.96 8.07
N LEU A 356 -8.15 -17.75 8.25
CA LEU A 356 -9.17 -18.79 8.35
C LEU A 356 -10.10 -18.66 7.14
N PRO A 357 -9.85 -19.41 6.04
CA PRO A 357 -10.67 -19.34 4.83
C PRO A 357 -12.00 -20.09 5.04
N GLU A 358 -13.01 -19.38 5.53
CA GLU A 358 -14.35 -19.89 5.82
C GLU A 358 -14.36 -20.98 6.92
N ASP A 359 -14.85 -22.18 6.60
CA ASP A 359 -14.87 -23.30 7.52
C ASP A 359 -13.54 -24.05 7.50
N GLY A 360 -12.91 -24.23 8.64
CA GLY A 360 -11.64 -24.92 8.71
C GLY A 360 -10.78 -24.46 9.90
N GLU A 361 -9.49 -24.60 9.75
CA GLU A 361 -8.52 -24.23 10.77
C GLU A 361 -7.72 -22.99 10.35
N TRP A 362 -7.22 -22.27 11.32
CA TRP A 362 -6.27 -21.20 11.09
C TRP A 362 -5.05 -21.73 10.36
N THR A 363 -4.72 -21.13 9.24
CA THR A 363 -3.61 -21.51 8.38
C THR A 363 -2.56 -20.41 8.36
N PRO A 364 -1.31 -20.70 8.72
CA PRO A 364 -0.20 -19.75 8.58
C PRO A 364 -0.02 -19.34 7.12
N VAL A 365 0.34 -18.09 6.90
CA VAL A 365 0.63 -17.56 5.57
C VAL A 365 2.01 -16.93 5.54
N ILE A 366 2.67 -17.03 4.39
CA ILE A 366 3.99 -16.45 4.17
C ILE A 366 4.02 -15.62 2.89
N LYS A 367 4.96 -14.70 2.86
CA LYS A 367 5.38 -13.98 1.67
C LYS A 367 6.87 -14.24 1.44
N LEU A 368 7.24 -14.75 0.27
CA LEU A 368 8.64 -15.02 -0.06
C LEU A 368 9.35 -13.78 -0.58
N SER A 369 8.72 -13.03 -1.51
CA SER A 369 9.39 -11.92 -2.17
C SER A 369 10.57 -12.37 -3.06
N ASP A 370 11.15 -11.46 -3.83
CA ASP A 370 12.39 -11.72 -4.59
C ASP A 370 13.65 -11.38 -3.74
N GLU A 371 13.47 -10.88 -2.53
CA GLU A 371 14.53 -10.58 -1.56
C GLU A 371 14.28 -11.31 -0.25
N ALA A 372 15.27 -12.08 0.22
CA ALA A 372 15.16 -12.84 1.46
C ALA A 372 14.82 -11.97 2.69
N MET A 373 15.31 -10.74 2.74
CA MET A 373 15.04 -9.79 3.83
C MET A 373 13.56 -9.35 3.91
N LYS A 374 12.79 -9.54 2.83
CA LYS A 374 11.37 -9.18 2.77
C LYS A 374 10.45 -10.38 2.99
N HIS A 375 11.00 -11.56 3.29
CA HIS A 375 10.21 -12.73 3.67
C HIS A 375 9.40 -12.44 4.93
N THR A 376 8.18 -12.95 4.99
CA THR A 376 7.30 -12.90 6.16
C THR A 376 6.65 -14.27 6.37
N GLY A 377 6.45 -14.64 7.64
CA GLY A 377 5.97 -15.95 8.04
C GLY A 377 7.11 -16.89 8.46
N ASP A 378 6.76 -18.03 9.03
CA ASP A 378 7.69 -19.09 9.47
C ASP A 378 7.96 -20.12 8.37
#